data_e9173525c6a6e07eabffd57fc5f64bb6
#
_entry.id   e9173525c6a6e07eabffd57fc5f64bb6
#
_cell.length_a   1.000
_cell.length_b   1.000
_cell.length_c   1.000
_cell.angle_alpha   90.00
_cell.angle_beta   90.00
_cell.angle_gamma   90.00
#
_symmetry.space_group_name_H-M   'P 1'
#
loop_
_entity.id
_entity.type
_entity.pdbx_description
1 polymer ?
#
loop_
_entity_poly.entity_id
_entity_poly.type
_entity_poly.pdbx_seq_one_letter_code
_entity_poly.pdbx_strand_id
1 'polypeptide(L)'
;MYEPEVNDYVQWRTELGQVHEGWVYYKTQPTAPKRGWTTPQRYITIEVGVKEKPDYQEDNPHRYVHILLCCYESQWSELKFVKKRKSRYE
;
A
#
# COMPACT_ATOMS: atom_id res chain seq x y z
N MET A 1 4.78 -0.62 -17.63
CA MET A 1 4.86 -0.16 -16.22
C MET A 1 3.80 -0.88 -15.39
N TYR A 2 4.19 -1.36 -14.23
CA TYR A 2 3.25 -2.04 -13.33
C TYR A 2 2.23 -1.05 -12.78
N GLU A 3 0.96 -1.38 -12.89
CA GLU A 3 -0.10 -0.62 -12.25
C GLU A 3 -0.65 -1.44 -11.08
N PRO A 4 -0.47 -0.95 -9.84
CA PRO A 4 -0.91 -1.72 -8.67
C PRO A 4 -2.43 -1.81 -8.58
N GLU A 5 -2.90 -2.93 -8.03
CA GLU A 5 -4.30 -3.18 -7.78
C GLU A 5 -4.51 -3.56 -6.33
N VAL A 6 -5.70 -3.31 -5.80
CA VAL A 6 -6.05 -3.73 -4.45
C VAL A 6 -5.88 -5.24 -4.33
N ASN A 7 -5.32 -5.69 -3.21
CA ASN A 7 -4.98 -7.09 -2.92
C ASN A 7 -3.71 -7.60 -3.60
N ASP A 8 -2.95 -6.73 -4.24
CA ASP A 8 -1.60 -7.06 -4.66
C ASP A 8 -0.65 -6.95 -3.47
N TYR A 9 0.27 -7.89 -3.34
CA TYR A 9 1.39 -7.78 -2.41
C TYR A 9 2.57 -7.24 -3.19
N VAL A 10 3.08 -6.10 -2.74
CA VAL A 10 4.11 -5.37 -3.47
C VAL A 10 5.31 -5.09 -2.60
N GLN A 11 6.45 -4.97 -3.24
CA GLN A 11 7.68 -4.48 -2.63
C GLN A 11 7.93 -3.08 -3.17
N TRP A 12 8.09 -2.13 -2.29
CA TRP A 12 8.37 -0.74 -2.65
C TRP A 12 9.78 -0.38 -2.23
N ARG A 13 10.63 -0.15 -3.20
CA ARG A 13 12.00 0.31 -2.96
C ARG A 13 12.05 1.80 -3.28
N THR A 14 12.22 2.61 -2.24
CA THR A 14 12.24 4.06 -2.39
C THR A 14 13.60 4.53 -2.93
N GLU A 15 13.64 5.78 -3.40
CA GLU A 15 14.88 6.38 -3.88
C GLU A 15 15.94 6.46 -2.78
N LEU A 16 15.52 6.52 -1.53
CA LEU A 16 16.43 6.58 -0.39
C LEU A 16 16.96 5.19 0.00
N GLY A 17 16.59 4.15 -0.74
CA GLY A 17 17.05 2.79 -0.47
C GLY A 17 16.25 2.06 0.59
N GLN A 18 15.18 2.64 1.10
CA GLN A 18 14.28 1.95 2.02
C GLN A 18 13.43 0.95 1.25
N VAL A 19 13.17 -0.21 1.86
CA VAL A 19 12.33 -1.24 1.27
C VAL A 19 11.15 -1.50 2.19
N HIS A 20 9.97 -1.40 1.62
CA HIS A 20 8.72 -1.70 2.32
C HIS A 20 7.99 -2.80 1.56
N GLU A 21 7.32 -3.68 2.27
CA GLU A 21 6.51 -4.71 1.65
C GLU A 21 5.14 -4.75 2.32
N GLY A 22 4.11 -4.96 1.52
CA GLY A 22 2.77 -5.06 2.08
C GLY A 22 1.72 -5.24 1.01
N TRP A 23 0.47 -5.29 1.48
CA TRP A 23 -0.68 -5.45 0.62
C TRP A 23 -1.22 -4.09 0.21
N VAL A 24 -1.58 -3.95 -1.06
CA VAL A 24 -2.30 -2.76 -1.50
C VAL A 24 -3.70 -2.82 -0.89
N TYR A 25 -3.98 -1.86 -0.02
CA TYR A 25 -5.22 -1.79 0.73
C TYR A 25 -6.29 -0.95 0.04
N TYR A 26 -5.87 0.14 -0.59
CA TYR A 26 -6.76 1.08 -1.23
C TYR A 26 -6.10 1.64 -2.48
N LYS A 27 -6.92 1.90 -3.49
CA LYS A 27 -6.47 2.54 -4.73
C LYS A 27 -7.50 3.59 -5.10
N THR A 28 -7.04 4.80 -5.39
CA THR A 28 -7.93 5.88 -5.81
C THR A 28 -8.56 5.55 -7.16
N GLN A 29 -9.82 5.95 -7.31
CA GLN A 29 -10.51 5.80 -8.58
C GLN A 29 -10.04 6.90 -9.55
N PRO A 30 -10.00 6.61 -10.86
CA PRO A 30 -9.74 7.66 -11.83
C PRO A 30 -10.84 8.73 -11.73
N THR A 31 -10.41 9.97 -11.59
CA THR A 31 -11.36 11.09 -11.55
C THR A 31 -11.08 12.02 -12.71
N ALA A 32 -12.17 12.47 -13.37
CA ALA A 32 -12.05 13.49 -14.39
C ALA A 32 -11.65 14.82 -13.73
N PRO A 33 -10.75 15.60 -14.35
CA PRO A 33 -10.40 16.89 -13.81
C PRO A 33 -11.62 17.81 -13.86
N LYS A 34 -11.85 18.51 -12.75
CA LYS A 34 -12.90 19.53 -12.72
C LYS A 34 -12.39 20.78 -13.42
N ARG A 35 -13.31 21.49 -14.08
CA ARG A 35 -12.96 22.72 -14.79
C ARG A 35 -12.30 23.71 -13.84
N GLY A 36 -11.11 24.19 -14.21
CA GLY A 36 -10.35 25.14 -13.41
C GLY A 36 -9.53 24.50 -12.29
N TRP A 37 -9.53 23.16 -12.17
CA TRP A 37 -8.78 22.46 -11.15
C TRP A 37 -7.78 21.51 -11.80
N THR A 38 -6.65 21.29 -11.11
CA THR A 38 -5.70 20.28 -11.54
C THR A 38 -6.27 18.90 -11.25
N THR A 39 -5.90 17.91 -12.08
CA THR A 39 -6.26 16.53 -11.83
C THR A 39 -5.67 16.07 -10.50
N PRO A 40 -6.48 15.55 -9.57
CA PRO A 40 -5.94 15.00 -8.33
C PRO A 40 -4.94 13.90 -8.62
N GLN A 41 -3.84 13.88 -7.88
CA GLN A 41 -2.84 12.86 -8.04
C GLN A 41 -3.38 11.53 -7.53
N ARG A 42 -3.25 10.49 -8.35
CA ARG A 42 -3.65 9.14 -7.96
C ARG A 42 -2.64 8.56 -6.98
N TYR A 43 -3.13 7.73 -6.08
CA TYR A 43 -2.27 7.05 -5.13
C TYR A 43 -2.87 5.70 -4.72
N ILE A 44 -2.04 4.88 -4.13
CA ILE A 44 -2.46 3.68 -3.40
C ILE A 44 -2.00 3.80 -1.96
N THR A 45 -2.63 3.03 -1.08
CA THR A 45 -2.11 2.83 0.25
C THR A 45 -1.63 1.39 0.38
N ILE A 46 -0.48 1.21 1.02
CA ILE A 46 0.13 -0.09 1.24
C ILE A 46 0.11 -0.35 2.73
N GLU A 47 -0.52 -1.45 3.12
CA GLU A 47 -0.60 -1.88 4.51
C GLU A 47 0.65 -2.69 4.83
N VAL A 48 1.52 -2.12 5.67
CA VAL A 48 2.79 -2.75 6.05
C VAL A 48 2.78 -3.06 7.54
N GLY A 49 3.63 -4.01 7.94
CA GLY A 49 3.80 -4.33 9.36
C GLY A 49 2.63 -5.05 9.99
N VAL A 50 1.72 -5.60 9.19
CA VAL A 50 0.58 -6.35 9.69
C VAL A 50 1.03 -7.75 10.04
N LYS A 51 1.75 -7.87 11.12
CA LYS A 51 2.12 -9.19 11.66
C LYS A 51 1.74 -9.23 13.11
N GLU A 52 1.07 -10.30 13.49
CA GLU A 52 0.92 -10.62 14.87
C GLU A 52 2.30 -10.93 15.41
N LYS A 53 2.71 -10.18 16.43
CA LYS A 53 4.02 -10.42 17.02
C LYS A 53 4.01 -11.76 17.75
N PRO A 54 5.03 -12.61 17.55
CA PRO A 54 5.05 -13.92 18.21
C PRO A 54 5.11 -13.83 19.73
N ASP A 55 5.56 -12.72 20.28
CA ASP A 55 5.63 -12.47 21.72
C ASP A 55 4.45 -11.67 22.23
N TYR A 56 3.34 -11.70 21.52
CA TYR A 56 2.16 -10.95 21.88
C TYR A 56 1.62 -11.34 23.25
N GLN A 57 1.29 -10.33 24.06
CA GLN A 57 0.60 -10.51 25.33
C GLN A 57 -0.84 -10.00 25.19
N GLU A 58 -1.79 -10.78 25.70
CA GLU A 58 -3.22 -10.51 25.51
C GLU A 58 -3.65 -9.13 26.01
N ASP A 59 -2.97 -8.60 27.01
CA ASP A 59 -3.28 -7.29 27.57
C ASP A 59 -2.63 -6.14 26.83
N ASN A 60 -1.89 -6.41 25.76
CA ASN A 60 -1.22 -5.38 24.98
C ASN A 60 -2.14 -4.87 23.86
N PRO A 61 -2.65 -3.63 23.95
CA PRO A 61 -3.55 -3.11 22.91
C PRO A 61 -2.84 -2.83 21.59
N HIS A 62 -1.51 -2.85 21.57
CA HIS A 62 -0.72 -2.54 20.38
C HIS A 62 -0.17 -3.79 19.70
N ARG A 63 -0.87 -4.91 19.83
CA ARG A 63 -0.41 -6.18 19.25
C ARG A 63 -0.30 -6.12 17.72
N TYR A 64 -1.06 -5.26 17.10
CA TYR A 64 -1.01 -5.05 15.65
C TYR A 64 -0.45 -3.66 15.36
N VAL A 65 0.57 -3.62 14.53
CA VAL A 65 1.06 -2.36 14.02
C VAL A 65 0.58 -2.24 12.58
N HIS A 66 -0.42 -1.39 12.39
CA HIS A 66 -0.94 -1.08 11.07
C HIS A 66 -0.35 0.24 10.62
N ILE A 67 0.46 0.18 9.60
CA ILE A 67 0.99 1.38 8.96
C ILE A 67 0.50 1.38 7.53
N LEU A 68 -0.18 2.45 7.13
CA LEU A 68 -0.60 2.63 5.75
C LEU A 68 0.34 3.65 5.12
N LEU A 69 1.12 3.20 4.16
CA LEU A 69 2.01 4.06 3.39
C LEU A 69 1.28 4.55 2.15
N CYS A 70 1.37 5.84 1.89
CA CYS A 70 0.80 6.42 0.69
C CYS A 70 1.85 6.40 -0.43
N CYS A 71 1.51 5.78 -1.55
CA CYS A 71 2.39 5.69 -2.70
C CYS A 71 1.70 6.33 -3.89
N TYR A 72 2.23 7.46 -4.34
CA TYR A 72 1.66 8.23 -5.44
C TYR A 72 1.98 7.59 -6.79
N GLU A 73 1.14 7.88 -7.77
CA GLU A 73 1.29 7.30 -9.11
C GLU A 73 2.69 7.50 -9.68
N SER A 74 3.30 8.65 -9.43
CA SER A 74 4.66 8.94 -9.90
C SER A 74 5.69 7.99 -9.28
N GLN A 75 5.35 7.30 -8.19
CA GLN A 75 6.23 6.38 -7.50
C GLN A 75 5.93 4.91 -7.81
N TRP A 76 4.90 4.64 -8.62
CA TRP A 76 4.52 3.27 -8.92
C TRP A 76 5.59 2.50 -9.69
N SER A 77 6.46 3.22 -10.41
CA SER A 77 7.61 2.59 -11.09
C SER A 77 8.61 1.98 -10.11
N GLU A 78 8.56 2.37 -8.84
CA GLU A 78 9.41 1.83 -7.78
C GLU A 78 8.85 0.56 -7.16
N LEU A 79 7.62 0.18 -7.55
CA LEU A 79 6.95 -0.99 -6.99
C LEU A 79 7.29 -2.25 -7.78
N LYS A 80 7.41 -3.35 -7.06
CA LYS A 80 7.55 -4.68 -7.65
C LYS A 80 6.40 -5.54 -7.16
N PHE A 81 5.66 -6.11 -8.12
CA PHE A 81 4.59 -7.06 -7.82
C PHE A 81 5.19 -8.37 -7.32
N VAL A 82 4.65 -8.91 -6.24
CA VAL A 82 5.11 -10.17 -5.66
C VAL A 82 4.05 -11.24 -5.81
N LYS A 83 2.85 -10.99 -5.34
CA LYS A 83 1.75 -11.96 -5.40
C LYS A 83 0.42 -11.25 -5.22
N LYS A 84 -0.65 -11.98 -5.46
CA LYS A 84 -2.01 -11.45 -5.33
C LYS A 84 -2.84 -12.35 -4.44
N ARG A 85 -3.73 -11.76 -3.66
CA ARG A 85 -4.75 -12.49 -2.90
C ARG A 85 -6.13 -12.18 -3.46
N LYS A 86 -7.09 -13.07 -3.23
CA LYS A 86 -8.46 -12.87 -3.72
C LYS A 86 -9.20 -11.83 -2.91
N SER A 87 -8.94 -11.78 -1.62
CA SER A 87 -9.59 -10.85 -0.72
C SER A 87 -8.70 -10.59 0.47
N ARG A 88 -9.05 -9.55 1.24
CA ARG A 88 -8.33 -9.19 2.46
C ARG A 88 -8.29 -10.32 3.48
N TYR A 89 -9.29 -11.21 3.45
CA TYR A 89 -9.44 -12.26 4.44
C TYR A 89 -8.85 -13.61 4.01
N GLU A 90 -8.19 -13.62 2.90
CA GLU A 90 -7.55 -14.83 2.38
C GLU A 90 -6.22 -15.15 3.06
#